data_d7e0f69496049c569044fac84d2642a0
#
_entry.id   d7e0f69496049c569044fac84d2642a0
#
_cell.length_a   1.000
_cell.length_b   1.000
_cell.length_c   1.000
_cell.angle_alpha   90.00
_cell.angle_beta   90.00
_cell.angle_gamma   90.00
#
_symmetry.space_group_name_H-M   'P 1'
#
loop_
_entity.id
_entity.type
_entity.pdbx_description
1 polymer ?
#
loop_
_entity_poly.entity_id
_entity_poly.type
_entity_poly.pdbx_seq_one_letter_code
_entity_poly.pdbx_strand_id
1 'polypeptide(L)'
;MRRTTSKPDLSYIAEGLRPLAVPIDAPKIDPSNARRHPERNLQAVRASLRRYGQRKPIVVNRRTAHIEAGNLTWEVARQEGWRYIAALYVDDDPSTASGYAIADNRTAELAEWDDTRLQETLQALKTEGQMEFTGFDTQDLEAIVRRLRSEADDGFDVQQALAAAPDLGVQVKRGQVYALGAHRLMCGDATSEGDAALLMRGQRAAMVWTDPPYGVSYEPRSGRHKSIEGDEKRLDELGHLVERSLKIMVRCTDPRAAFYIWHATITREIYEQALKAAGLHEHNYLVWSKPGLGPGYGDYRWAYEPCFYAAKDGQQPAFHGDRAEPNVWTVSVGAAGARAVALGPGVLVTDGGGRILLIQAKRPTKRMRSIRLLPGERLSIEDGAPGQTTVWEIARETRTAHPTQKPVELALRAIENSSRPGEIVLDLFLGSGTTLMAAERAGRRCFGMDVDPKWCAVAIARWEAATGQSAVLEQEPGPARSARRGGRR
;
A
#
# COMPACT_ATOMS: atom_id res chain seq x y z
N MET A 1 -33.64 -18.15 -60.82
CA MET A 1 -33.25 -18.45 -59.44
C MET A 1 -33.47 -17.23 -58.56
N ARG A 2 -34.52 -17.15 -57.76
CA ARG A 2 -34.70 -16.06 -56.79
C ARG A 2 -33.75 -16.34 -55.61
N ARG A 3 -32.73 -15.47 -55.42
CA ARG A 3 -31.92 -15.49 -54.19
C ARG A 3 -32.88 -15.18 -53.00
N THR A 4 -33.16 -16.15 -52.18
CA THR A 4 -33.76 -15.96 -50.86
C THR A 4 -32.75 -15.19 -50.00
N THR A 5 -32.94 -13.89 -49.88
CA THR A 5 -32.18 -13.06 -48.91
C THR A 5 -32.71 -13.42 -47.55
N SER A 6 -32.02 -14.34 -46.86
CA SER A 6 -32.29 -14.55 -45.43
C SER A 6 -32.06 -13.21 -44.71
N LYS A 7 -33.02 -12.89 -43.78
CA LYS A 7 -32.84 -11.70 -42.92
C LYS A 7 -31.48 -11.78 -42.22
N PRO A 8 -30.74 -10.65 -42.10
CA PRO A 8 -29.49 -10.64 -41.43
C PRO A 8 -29.66 -11.09 -39.95
N ASP A 9 -28.71 -11.91 -39.47
CA ASP A 9 -28.66 -12.25 -38.04
C ASP A 9 -28.17 -11.02 -37.26
N LEU A 10 -29.02 -10.48 -36.41
CA LEU A 10 -28.80 -9.36 -35.54
C LEU A 10 -29.00 -9.72 -34.05
N SER A 11 -28.93 -11.02 -33.73
CA SER A 11 -29.19 -11.53 -32.37
C SER A 11 -28.26 -10.94 -31.29
N TYR A 12 -27.03 -10.62 -31.69
CA TYR A 12 -26.01 -10.00 -30.84
C TYR A 12 -26.16 -8.47 -30.70
N ILE A 13 -27.18 -7.86 -31.31
CA ILE A 13 -27.54 -6.46 -31.16
C ILE A 13 -28.86 -6.37 -30.39
N ALA A 14 -28.90 -5.59 -29.31
CA ALA A 14 -30.10 -5.36 -28.52
C ALA A 14 -31.26 -4.92 -29.41
N GLU A 15 -32.44 -5.39 -29.17
CA GLU A 15 -33.61 -5.24 -30.05
C GLU A 15 -33.88 -3.77 -30.44
N GLY A 16 -33.85 -2.86 -29.48
CA GLY A 16 -34.03 -1.43 -29.72
C GLY A 16 -32.93 -0.77 -30.56
N LEU A 17 -31.77 -1.41 -30.71
CA LEU A 17 -30.66 -0.90 -31.54
C LEU A 17 -30.63 -1.50 -32.95
N ARG A 18 -31.39 -2.55 -33.23
CA ARG A 18 -31.39 -3.22 -34.54
C ARG A 18 -31.75 -2.30 -35.72
N PRO A 19 -32.63 -1.31 -35.56
CA PRO A 19 -32.89 -0.31 -36.63
C PRO A 19 -31.64 0.53 -37.01
N LEU A 20 -30.64 0.62 -36.12
CA LEU A 20 -29.37 1.34 -36.35
C LEU A 20 -28.26 0.43 -36.90
N ALA A 21 -28.56 -0.82 -37.20
CA ALA A 21 -27.57 -1.79 -37.66
C ALA A 21 -27.07 -1.44 -39.07
N VAL A 22 -25.74 -1.29 -39.20
CA VAL A 22 -25.04 -1.05 -40.48
C VAL A 22 -24.00 -2.15 -40.69
N PRO A 23 -23.57 -2.41 -41.93
CA PRO A 23 -22.45 -3.33 -42.15
C PRO A 23 -21.21 -2.92 -41.36
N ILE A 24 -20.51 -3.91 -40.78
CA ILE A 24 -19.36 -3.69 -39.88
C ILE A 24 -18.23 -2.91 -40.56
N ASP A 25 -18.11 -3.03 -41.88
CA ASP A 25 -17.07 -2.36 -42.65
C ASP A 25 -17.44 -0.92 -43.08
N ALA A 26 -18.66 -0.44 -42.78
CA ALA A 26 -19.09 0.92 -43.09
C ALA A 26 -18.41 1.98 -42.19
N PRO A 27 -18.31 1.82 -40.87
CA PRO A 27 -17.53 2.71 -40.03
C PRO A 27 -16.02 2.43 -40.13
N LYS A 28 -15.19 3.46 -39.91
CA LYS A 28 -13.72 3.40 -39.91
C LYS A 28 -13.16 3.97 -38.65
N ILE A 29 -12.03 3.41 -38.18
CA ILE A 29 -11.25 4.01 -37.10
C ILE A 29 -10.75 5.39 -37.53
N ASP A 30 -10.85 6.36 -36.65
CA ASP A 30 -10.24 7.67 -36.84
C ASP A 30 -8.71 7.52 -36.69
N PRO A 31 -7.90 7.86 -37.71
CA PRO A 31 -6.45 7.82 -37.59
C PRO A 31 -5.87 8.73 -36.51
N SER A 32 -6.62 9.76 -36.11
CA SER A 32 -6.25 10.68 -35.02
C SER A 32 -6.68 10.21 -33.60
N ASN A 33 -7.27 9.02 -33.47
CA ASN A 33 -7.68 8.48 -32.19
C ASN A 33 -6.47 8.32 -31.25
N ALA A 34 -6.45 9.15 -30.20
CA ALA A 34 -5.36 9.18 -29.22
C ALA A 34 -5.42 8.02 -28.19
N ARG A 35 -6.53 7.24 -28.14
CA ARG A 35 -6.72 6.21 -27.13
C ARG A 35 -6.13 4.88 -27.60
N ARG A 36 -5.26 4.30 -26.75
CA ARG A 36 -4.72 2.94 -26.93
C ARG A 36 -5.45 1.97 -26.00
N HIS A 37 -5.65 0.76 -26.46
CA HIS A 37 -6.35 -0.28 -25.72
C HIS A 37 -5.39 -1.44 -25.43
N PRO A 38 -4.95 -1.63 -24.15
CA PRO A 38 -4.14 -2.78 -23.76
C PRO A 38 -4.95 -4.08 -23.87
N GLU A 39 -4.25 -5.21 -23.96
CA GLU A 39 -4.88 -6.53 -24.15
C GLU A 39 -5.96 -6.85 -23.10
N ARG A 40 -5.74 -6.50 -21.83
CA ARG A 40 -6.74 -6.68 -20.77
C ARG A 40 -8.05 -5.96 -21.07
N ASN A 41 -7.97 -4.74 -21.62
CA ASN A 41 -9.15 -3.96 -22.00
C ASN A 41 -9.89 -4.59 -23.19
N LEU A 42 -9.14 -5.10 -24.19
CA LEU A 42 -9.70 -5.86 -25.32
C LEU A 42 -10.45 -7.11 -24.84
N GLN A 43 -9.85 -7.87 -23.93
CA GLN A 43 -10.46 -9.08 -23.37
C GLN A 43 -11.72 -8.77 -22.56
N ALA A 44 -11.72 -7.70 -21.76
CA ALA A 44 -12.87 -7.26 -20.98
C ALA A 44 -14.05 -6.89 -21.89
N VAL A 45 -13.81 -6.10 -22.94
CA VAL A 45 -14.86 -5.75 -23.92
C VAL A 45 -15.33 -6.98 -24.70
N ARG A 46 -14.43 -7.90 -25.04
CA ARG A 46 -14.79 -9.17 -25.71
C ARG A 46 -15.70 -10.01 -24.86
N ALA A 47 -15.36 -10.22 -23.59
CA ALA A 47 -16.20 -10.97 -22.65
C ALA A 47 -17.58 -10.31 -22.50
N SER A 48 -17.62 -8.99 -22.35
CA SER A 48 -18.87 -8.24 -22.26
C SER A 48 -19.73 -8.35 -23.51
N LEU A 49 -19.15 -8.22 -24.71
CA LEU A 49 -19.89 -8.32 -25.98
C LEU A 49 -20.42 -9.75 -26.22
N ARG A 50 -19.63 -10.77 -25.90
CA ARG A 50 -20.09 -12.18 -25.98
C ARG A 50 -21.25 -12.46 -25.04
N ARG A 51 -21.24 -11.89 -23.84
CA ARG A 51 -22.27 -12.14 -22.83
C ARG A 51 -23.53 -11.32 -23.04
N TYR A 52 -23.38 -10.03 -23.31
CA TYR A 52 -24.49 -9.06 -23.31
C TYR A 52 -24.88 -8.57 -24.70
N GLY A 53 -24.06 -8.82 -25.72
CA GLY A 53 -24.20 -8.20 -27.03
C GLY A 53 -23.98 -6.70 -27.00
N GLN A 54 -24.25 -6.04 -28.11
CA GLN A 54 -24.17 -4.58 -28.20
C GLN A 54 -25.40 -3.92 -27.57
N ARG A 55 -25.19 -3.11 -26.52
CA ARG A 55 -26.24 -2.40 -25.78
C ARG A 55 -26.16 -0.88 -25.91
N LYS A 56 -25.09 -0.35 -26.51
CA LYS A 56 -24.91 1.06 -26.86
C LYS A 56 -24.50 1.15 -28.33
N PRO A 57 -25.02 2.10 -29.14
CA PRO A 57 -24.53 2.30 -30.49
C PRO A 57 -23.13 2.90 -30.44
N ILE A 58 -22.32 2.65 -31.47
CA ILE A 58 -21.14 3.48 -31.73
C ILE A 58 -21.58 4.79 -32.35
N VAL A 59 -20.79 5.86 -32.19
CA VAL A 59 -21.05 7.17 -32.81
C VAL A 59 -20.10 7.35 -33.99
N VAL A 60 -20.66 7.68 -35.15
CA VAL A 60 -19.93 7.76 -36.42
C VAL A 60 -20.21 9.09 -37.09
N ASN A 61 -19.16 9.77 -37.51
CA ASN A 61 -19.28 10.98 -38.31
C ASN A 61 -19.79 10.65 -39.71
N ARG A 62 -20.90 11.23 -40.12
CA ARG A 62 -21.52 10.94 -41.44
C ARG A 62 -20.66 11.39 -42.62
N ARG A 63 -19.87 12.46 -42.46
CA ARG A 63 -19.05 13.05 -43.51
C ARG A 63 -17.78 12.26 -43.79
N THR A 64 -17.16 11.71 -42.75
CA THR A 64 -15.88 11.03 -42.84
C THR A 64 -15.99 9.51 -42.71
N ALA A 65 -17.11 9.02 -42.20
CA ALA A 65 -17.33 7.64 -41.73
C ALA A 65 -16.40 7.23 -40.57
N HIS A 66 -15.73 8.17 -39.90
CA HIS A 66 -14.87 7.88 -38.74
C HIS A 66 -15.69 7.71 -37.48
N ILE A 67 -15.25 6.80 -36.63
CA ILE A 67 -15.87 6.51 -35.33
C ILE A 67 -15.39 7.56 -34.32
N GLU A 68 -16.30 8.35 -33.77
CA GLU A 68 -16.04 9.34 -32.73
C GLU A 68 -16.09 8.72 -31.32
N ALA A 69 -16.98 7.73 -31.10
CA ALA A 69 -17.06 6.97 -29.86
C ALA A 69 -17.36 5.48 -30.11
N GLY A 70 -16.74 4.60 -29.32
CA GLY A 70 -16.92 3.13 -29.43
C GLY A 70 -15.94 2.43 -30.35
N ASN A 71 -14.74 3.01 -30.61
CA ASN A 71 -13.70 2.40 -31.42
C ASN A 71 -13.36 0.96 -30.97
N LEU A 72 -13.16 0.75 -29.65
CA LEU A 72 -12.86 -0.58 -29.11
C LEU A 72 -14.02 -1.58 -29.29
N THR A 73 -15.26 -1.13 -29.13
CA THR A 73 -16.44 -1.97 -29.38
C THR A 73 -16.47 -2.43 -30.83
N TRP A 74 -16.21 -1.54 -31.77
CA TRP A 74 -16.15 -1.85 -33.19
C TRP A 74 -14.99 -2.82 -33.53
N GLU A 75 -13.81 -2.55 -32.98
CA GLU A 75 -12.62 -3.39 -33.19
C GLU A 75 -12.86 -4.82 -32.71
N VAL A 76 -13.36 -4.97 -31.47
CA VAL A 76 -13.65 -6.29 -30.91
C VAL A 76 -14.79 -6.98 -31.66
N ALA A 77 -15.86 -6.29 -32.02
CA ALA A 77 -16.96 -6.86 -32.80
C ALA A 77 -16.46 -7.38 -34.14
N ARG A 78 -15.56 -6.66 -34.80
CA ARG A 78 -14.94 -7.09 -36.06
C ARG A 78 -14.06 -8.33 -35.87
N GLN A 79 -13.28 -8.40 -34.82
CA GLN A 79 -12.45 -9.57 -34.47
C GLN A 79 -13.33 -10.80 -34.15
N GLU A 80 -14.50 -10.59 -33.53
CA GLU A 80 -15.50 -11.63 -33.26
C GLU A 80 -16.31 -12.08 -34.53
N GLY A 81 -16.03 -11.49 -35.67
CA GLY A 81 -16.66 -11.86 -36.94
C GLY A 81 -18.09 -11.33 -37.12
N TRP A 82 -18.47 -10.27 -36.38
CA TRP A 82 -19.76 -9.64 -36.60
C TRP A 82 -19.88 -9.06 -38.01
N ARG A 83 -21.07 -9.21 -38.58
CA ARG A 83 -21.35 -8.63 -39.93
C ARG A 83 -22.01 -7.26 -39.84
N TYR A 84 -22.65 -6.94 -38.75
CA TYR A 84 -23.38 -5.70 -38.52
C TYR A 84 -23.02 -5.13 -37.14
N ILE A 85 -23.12 -3.80 -37.00
CA ILE A 85 -22.95 -3.08 -35.77
C ILE A 85 -23.98 -1.95 -35.71
N ALA A 86 -24.57 -1.67 -34.56
CA ALA A 86 -25.47 -0.54 -34.39
C ALA A 86 -24.66 0.76 -34.28
N ALA A 87 -24.91 1.73 -35.16
CA ALA A 87 -24.21 3.00 -35.27
C ALA A 87 -25.16 4.17 -35.33
N LEU A 88 -24.89 5.21 -34.52
CA LEU A 88 -25.54 6.51 -34.60
C LEU A 88 -24.67 7.44 -35.47
N TYR A 89 -25.26 7.97 -36.52
CA TYR A 89 -24.56 8.91 -37.42
C TYR A 89 -24.85 10.36 -37.02
N VAL A 90 -23.77 11.12 -36.83
CA VAL A 90 -23.78 12.57 -36.50
C VAL A 90 -23.10 13.37 -37.61
N ASP A 91 -23.40 14.67 -37.67
CA ASP A 91 -22.87 15.58 -38.72
C ASP A 91 -21.87 16.62 -38.12
N ASP A 92 -21.01 16.17 -37.22
CA ASP A 92 -20.09 17.03 -36.47
C ASP A 92 -18.96 17.58 -37.39
N ASP A 93 -18.56 18.82 -37.09
CA ASP A 93 -17.32 19.36 -37.67
C ASP A 93 -16.10 18.75 -36.96
N PRO A 94 -14.88 18.86 -37.52
CA PRO A 94 -13.70 18.21 -36.95
C PRO A 94 -13.36 18.58 -35.52
N SER A 95 -13.64 19.82 -35.11
CA SER A 95 -13.39 20.28 -33.72
C SER A 95 -14.37 19.65 -32.74
N THR A 96 -15.65 19.64 -33.11
CA THR A 96 -16.72 19.01 -32.31
C THR A 96 -16.49 17.50 -32.19
N ALA A 97 -16.16 16.82 -33.28
CA ALA A 97 -15.88 15.40 -33.29
C ALA A 97 -14.69 15.03 -32.35
N SER A 98 -13.58 15.78 -32.44
CA SER A 98 -12.44 15.59 -31.56
C SER A 98 -12.75 15.89 -30.10
N GLY A 99 -13.51 16.96 -29.84
CA GLY A 99 -13.96 17.33 -28.50
C GLY A 99 -14.85 16.25 -27.87
N TYR A 100 -15.82 15.73 -28.63
CA TYR A 100 -16.71 14.67 -28.18
C TYR A 100 -15.93 13.36 -27.90
N ALA A 101 -15.03 12.95 -28.78
CA ALA A 101 -14.22 11.74 -28.62
C ALA A 101 -13.37 11.77 -27.32
N ILE A 102 -12.85 12.96 -26.96
CA ILE A 102 -12.13 13.14 -25.68
C ILE A 102 -13.11 13.14 -24.49
N ALA A 103 -14.22 13.87 -24.59
CA ALA A 103 -15.19 13.99 -23.49
C ALA A 103 -15.84 12.67 -23.12
N ASP A 104 -16.26 11.85 -24.09
CA ASP A 104 -16.89 10.53 -23.87
C ASP A 104 -15.97 9.61 -23.03
N ASN A 105 -14.67 9.61 -23.33
CA ASN A 105 -13.70 8.85 -22.57
C ASN A 105 -13.39 9.47 -21.19
N ARG A 106 -13.16 10.79 -21.14
CA ARG A 106 -12.73 11.47 -19.93
C ARG A 106 -13.78 11.50 -18.84
N THR A 107 -15.05 11.67 -19.20
CA THR A 107 -16.15 11.70 -18.22
C THR A 107 -16.31 10.35 -17.51
N ALA A 108 -16.10 9.23 -18.20
CA ALA A 108 -16.09 7.90 -17.59
C ALA A 108 -14.90 7.69 -16.62
N GLU A 109 -13.73 8.29 -16.93
CA GLU A 109 -12.54 8.22 -16.09
C GLU A 109 -12.63 9.08 -14.81
N LEU A 110 -13.46 10.10 -14.80
CA LEU A 110 -13.68 10.99 -13.64
C LEU A 110 -14.65 10.41 -12.61
N ALA A 111 -15.39 9.36 -12.96
CA ALA A 111 -16.28 8.68 -12.04
C ALA A 111 -15.47 7.79 -11.08
N GLU A 112 -15.86 7.80 -9.81
CA GLU A 112 -15.27 6.95 -8.78
C GLU A 112 -16.24 5.85 -8.37
N TRP A 113 -15.72 4.71 -7.94
CA TRP A 113 -16.50 3.63 -7.41
C TRP A 113 -16.73 3.81 -5.91
N ASP A 114 -17.94 3.54 -5.44
CA ASP A 114 -18.21 3.24 -4.02
C ASP A 114 -17.71 1.82 -3.76
N ASP A 115 -16.56 1.70 -3.12
CA ASP A 115 -15.87 0.43 -2.92
C ASP A 115 -16.69 -0.59 -2.13
N THR A 116 -17.47 -0.15 -1.15
CA THR A 116 -18.32 -1.04 -0.35
C THR A 116 -19.41 -1.68 -1.23
N ARG A 117 -20.11 -0.86 -2.00
CA ARG A 117 -21.16 -1.35 -2.91
C ARG A 117 -20.59 -2.18 -4.07
N LEU A 118 -19.43 -1.76 -4.57
CA LEU A 118 -18.74 -2.48 -5.63
C LEU A 118 -18.31 -3.88 -5.15
N GLN A 119 -17.73 -3.98 -3.95
CA GLN A 119 -17.32 -5.25 -3.34
C GLN A 119 -18.51 -6.19 -3.16
N GLU A 120 -19.62 -5.70 -2.58
CA GLU A 120 -20.85 -6.49 -2.41
C GLU A 120 -21.39 -7.01 -3.76
N THR A 121 -21.43 -6.13 -4.77
CA THR A 121 -21.91 -6.46 -6.11
C THR A 121 -21.01 -7.49 -6.79
N LEU A 122 -19.69 -7.30 -6.76
CA LEU A 122 -18.73 -8.23 -7.35
C LEU A 122 -18.73 -9.59 -6.65
N GLN A 123 -18.92 -9.61 -5.33
CA GLN A 123 -19.02 -10.86 -4.57
C GLN A 123 -20.27 -11.67 -4.97
N ALA A 124 -21.42 -11.01 -5.14
CA ALA A 124 -22.63 -11.63 -5.63
C ALA A 124 -22.44 -12.18 -7.06
N LEU A 125 -21.90 -11.36 -7.97
CA LEU A 125 -21.62 -11.76 -9.35
C LEU A 125 -20.58 -12.90 -9.43
N LYS A 126 -19.60 -12.94 -8.54
CA LYS A 126 -18.63 -14.04 -8.45
C LYS A 126 -19.32 -15.35 -8.10
N THR A 127 -20.25 -15.33 -7.14
CA THR A 127 -21.02 -16.50 -6.74
C THR A 127 -21.88 -17.04 -7.88
N GLU A 128 -22.39 -16.14 -8.73
CA GLU A 128 -23.20 -16.48 -9.91
C GLU A 128 -22.35 -16.80 -11.16
N GLY A 129 -21.01 -16.74 -11.10
CA GLY A 129 -20.14 -16.95 -12.26
C GLY A 129 -20.24 -15.86 -13.32
N GLN A 130 -20.64 -14.62 -12.94
CA GLN A 130 -20.87 -13.50 -13.86
C GLN A 130 -19.78 -12.42 -13.78
N MET A 131 -18.87 -12.50 -12.79
CA MET A 131 -17.86 -11.46 -12.55
C MET A 131 -16.91 -11.28 -13.73
N GLU A 132 -16.54 -12.35 -14.43
CA GLU A 132 -15.62 -12.32 -15.58
C GLU A 132 -16.10 -11.44 -16.75
N PHE A 133 -17.42 -11.15 -16.82
CA PHE A 133 -18.02 -10.31 -17.88
C PHE A 133 -18.05 -8.84 -17.52
N THR A 134 -17.60 -8.45 -16.33
CA THR A 134 -17.61 -7.07 -15.83
C THR A 134 -16.33 -6.30 -16.14
N GLY A 135 -15.25 -7.00 -16.47
CA GLY A 135 -13.90 -6.46 -16.60
C GLY A 135 -13.11 -6.47 -15.29
N PHE A 136 -13.74 -6.84 -14.16
CA PHE A 136 -13.05 -7.10 -12.90
C PHE A 136 -12.68 -8.58 -12.79
N ASP A 137 -11.54 -8.86 -12.19
CA ASP A 137 -11.08 -10.20 -11.87
C ASP A 137 -10.98 -10.44 -10.36
N THR A 138 -10.54 -11.64 -9.97
CA THR A 138 -10.41 -11.99 -8.55
C THR A 138 -9.36 -11.12 -7.85
N GLN A 139 -8.30 -10.70 -8.53
CA GLN A 139 -7.28 -9.84 -7.96
C GLN A 139 -7.82 -8.42 -7.70
N ASP A 140 -8.64 -7.89 -8.62
CA ASP A 140 -9.32 -6.61 -8.43
C ASP A 140 -10.23 -6.65 -7.19
N LEU A 141 -11.04 -7.71 -7.06
CA LEU A 141 -11.93 -7.90 -5.91
C LEU A 141 -11.13 -8.00 -4.60
N GLU A 142 -10.04 -8.75 -4.60
CA GLU A 142 -9.15 -8.84 -3.43
C GLU A 142 -8.52 -7.51 -3.08
N ALA A 143 -8.14 -6.71 -4.08
CA ALA A 143 -7.60 -5.36 -3.88
C ALA A 143 -8.65 -4.41 -3.26
N ILE A 144 -9.91 -4.48 -3.71
CA ILE A 144 -11.02 -3.70 -3.13
C ILE A 144 -11.27 -4.13 -1.68
N VAL A 145 -11.37 -5.44 -1.42
CA VAL A 145 -11.56 -5.97 -0.05
C VAL A 145 -10.41 -5.53 0.86
N ARG A 146 -9.17 -5.56 0.35
CA ARG A 146 -7.99 -5.10 1.09
C ARG A 146 -8.10 -3.61 1.42
N ARG A 147 -8.49 -2.78 0.45
CA ARG A 147 -8.67 -1.33 0.65
C ARG A 147 -9.75 -1.03 1.69
N LEU A 148 -10.90 -1.68 1.62
CA LEU A 148 -11.98 -1.53 2.61
C LEU A 148 -11.59 -1.98 4.01
N ARG A 149 -10.79 -3.05 4.12
CA ARG A 149 -10.24 -3.49 5.41
C ARG A 149 -9.23 -2.50 5.98
N SER A 150 -8.48 -1.81 5.11
CA SER A 150 -7.48 -0.82 5.50
C SER A 150 -8.10 0.49 5.99
N GLU A 151 -9.24 0.89 5.40
CA GLU A 151 -9.98 2.09 5.77
C GLU A 151 -10.78 1.91 7.07
N ALA A 152 -11.02 0.68 7.50
CA ALA A 152 -11.64 0.41 8.79
C ALA A 152 -10.67 0.73 9.92
N ASP A 153 -10.73 1.97 10.42
CA ASP A 153 -10.18 2.34 11.73
C ASP A 153 -10.73 1.33 12.76
N ASP A 154 -9.88 0.80 13.64
CA ASP A 154 -10.33 -0.10 14.70
C ASP A 154 -11.18 0.62 15.76
N GLY A 155 -11.38 1.94 15.61
CA GLY A 155 -12.19 2.78 16.48
C GLY A 155 -11.62 2.97 17.88
N PHE A 156 -10.43 2.43 18.14
CA PHE A 156 -9.82 2.46 19.48
C PHE A 156 -9.09 3.78 19.73
N ASP A 157 -9.52 4.53 20.74
CA ASP A 157 -8.87 5.77 21.15
C ASP A 157 -7.64 5.48 22.03
N VAL A 158 -6.49 5.37 21.38
CA VAL A 158 -5.20 5.12 22.05
C VAL A 158 -4.85 6.23 23.05
N GLN A 159 -5.28 7.50 22.82
CA GLN A 159 -5.06 8.61 23.77
C GLN A 159 -5.84 8.42 25.06
N GLN A 160 -7.10 8.12 24.91
CA GLN A 160 -7.98 7.86 26.04
C GLN A 160 -7.48 6.65 26.82
N ALA A 161 -7.11 5.57 26.11
CA ALA A 161 -6.56 4.37 26.73
C ALA A 161 -5.24 4.63 27.46
N LEU A 162 -4.34 5.43 26.88
CA LEU A 162 -3.07 5.78 27.52
C LEU A 162 -3.27 6.66 28.77
N ALA A 163 -4.23 7.58 28.73
CA ALA A 163 -4.60 8.39 29.89
C ALA A 163 -5.23 7.54 30.99
N ALA A 164 -5.98 6.51 30.61
CA ALA A 164 -6.64 5.56 31.51
C ALA A 164 -5.76 4.33 31.84
N ALA A 165 -4.51 4.28 31.38
CA ALA A 165 -3.65 3.11 31.52
C ALA A 165 -3.54 2.56 32.98
N PRO A 166 -3.57 3.38 34.05
CA PRO A 166 -3.62 2.87 35.43
C PRO A 166 -4.92 2.11 35.75
N ASP A 167 -6.01 2.42 35.02
CA ASP A 167 -7.37 1.94 35.28
C ASP A 167 -7.87 0.91 34.27
N LEU A 168 -7.01 0.52 33.29
CA LEU A 168 -7.37 -0.44 32.21
C LEU A 168 -7.61 -1.89 32.72
N GLY A 169 -7.61 -2.13 34.02
CA GLY A 169 -7.87 -3.47 34.61
C GLY A 169 -6.70 -4.46 34.43
N VAL A 170 -5.71 -4.17 33.60
CA VAL A 170 -4.51 -5.00 33.39
C VAL A 170 -3.28 -4.24 33.89
N GLN A 171 -2.75 -4.67 35.03
CA GLN A 171 -1.49 -4.13 35.55
C GLN A 171 -0.31 -4.91 34.99
N VAL A 172 0.26 -4.42 33.90
CA VAL A 172 1.45 -5.02 33.29
C VAL A 172 2.70 -4.66 34.08
N LYS A 173 3.58 -5.64 34.28
CA LYS A 173 4.91 -5.48 34.92
C LYS A 173 6.02 -5.94 34.02
N ARG A 174 7.18 -5.35 34.16
CA ARG A 174 8.37 -5.81 33.44
C ARG A 174 8.66 -7.29 33.66
N GLY A 175 8.98 -8.01 32.61
CA GLY A 175 9.23 -9.46 32.61
C GLY A 175 7.98 -10.32 32.42
N GLN A 176 6.77 -9.74 32.44
CA GLN A 176 5.54 -10.49 32.17
C GLN A 176 5.37 -10.74 30.68
N VAL A 177 4.84 -11.94 30.35
CA VAL A 177 4.46 -12.33 29.01
C VAL A 177 2.98 -12.70 28.99
N TYR A 178 2.26 -12.12 28.04
CA TYR A 178 0.83 -12.35 27.82
C TYR A 178 0.60 -13.10 26.51
N ALA A 179 -0.32 -14.05 26.52
CA ALA A 179 -0.92 -14.64 25.32
C ALA A 179 -2.16 -13.83 24.94
N LEU A 180 -2.24 -13.42 23.68
CA LEU A 180 -3.37 -12.74 23.06
C LEU A 180 -3.86 -13.60 21.89
N GLY A 181 -4.71 -14.60 22.16
CA GLY A 181 -5.02 -15.64 21.19
C GLY A 181 -3.76 -16.37 20.71
N ALA A 182 -3.42 -16.24 19.43
CA ALA A 182 -2.21 -16.82 18.84
C ALA A 182 -0.96 -15.91 18.96
N HIS A 183 -1.12 -14.67 19.40
CA HIS A 183 -0.05 -13.69 19.55
C HIS A 183 0.58 -13.76 20.94
N ARG A 184 1.74 -13.12 21.09
CA ARG A 184 2.45 -12.97 22.36
C ARG A 184 2.92 -11.53 22.53
N LEU A 185 2.73 -10.99 23.71
CA LEU A 185 3.20 -9.67 24.10
C LEU A 185 4.04 -9.79 25.37
N MET A 186 5.23 -9.22 25.37
CA MET A 186 6.10 -9.14 26.52
C MET A 186 6.37 -7.70 26.93
N CYS A 187 6.28 -7.39 28.20
CA CYS A 187 6.86 -6.16 28.73
C CYS A 187 8.34 -6.42 29.03
N GLY A 188 9.24 -6.04 28.12
CA GLY A 188 10.65 -6.43 28.15
C GLY A 188 11.59 -5.42 27.51
N ASP A 189 12.86 -5.76 27.46
CA ASP A 189 13.92 -4.93 26.87
C ASP A 189 14.37 -5.50 25.52
N ALA A 190 14.17 -4.75 24.45
CA ALA A 190 14.57 -5.13 23.08
C ALA A 190 16.07 -5.46 22.96
N THR A 191 16.89 -5.02 23.91
CA THR A 191 18.34 -5.32 23.98
C THR A 191 18.68 -6.50 24.87
N SER A 192 17.70 -7.18 25.46
CA SER A 192 17.86 -8.34 26.33
C SER A 192 17.66 -9.64 25.56
N GLU A 193 18.72 -10.43 25.41
CA GLU A 193 18.64 -11.77 24.82
C GLU A 193 17.71 -12.71 25.63
N GLY A 194 17.68 -12.54 26.95
CA GLY A 194 16.81 -13.33 27.83
C GLY A 194 15.34 -13.05 27.58
N ASP A 195 14.97 -11.76 27.46
CA ASP A 195 13.59 -11.35 27.21
C ASP A 195 13.13 -11.84 25.83
N ALA A 196 13.98 -11.67 24.81
CA ALA A 196 13.70 -12.17 23.47
C ALA A 196 13.54 -13.70 23.45
N ALA A 197 14.36 -14.46 24.19
CA ALA A 197 14.23 -15.89 24.30
C ALA A 197 12.91 -16.33 24.96
N LEU A 198 12.47 -15.60 26.01
CA LEU A 198 11.18 -15.82 26.65
C LEU A 198 10.01 -15.51 25.71
N LEU A 199 10.08 -14.40 24.99
CA LEU A 199 9.06 -14.03 24.00
C LEU A 199 8.93 -15.08 22.92
N MET A 200 10.07 -15.51 22.32
CA MET A 200 10.12 -16.38 21.15
C MET A 200 9.86 -17.85 21.45
N ARG A 201 10.10 -18.34 22.65
CA ARG A 201 9.95 -19.76 23.04
C ARG A 201 10.62 -20.73 22.05
N GLY A 202 11.79 -20.40 21.55
CA GLY A 202 12.51 -21.20 20.56
C GLY A 202 11.94 -21.17 19.14
N GLN A 203 10.86 -20.42 18.88
CA GLN A 203 10.32 -20.23 17.55
C GLN A 203 11.11 -19.14 16.79
N ARG A 204 10.94 -19.10 15.46
CA ARG A 204 11.58 -18.10 14.60
C ARG A 204 10.53 -17.30 13.85
N ALA A 205 10.80 -16.02 13.66
CA ALA A 205 9.92 -15.14 12.92
C ALA A 205 10.26 -15.15 11.42
N ALA A 206 9.24 -15.13 10.58
CA ALA A 206 9.36 -15.04 9.13
C ALA A 206 9.76 -13.64 8.67
N MET A 207 9.40 -12.62 9.45
CA MET A 207 9.75 -11.22 9.17
C MET A 207 9.84 -10.39 10.45
N VAL A 208 10.44 -9.22 10.29
CA VAL A 208 10.49 -8.16 11.29
C VAL A 208 9.79 -6.92 10.72
N TRP A 209 8.92 -6.33 11.53
CA TRP A 209 8.45 -4.97 11.38
C TRP A 209 8.80 -4.23 12.65
N THR A 210 9.50 -3.11 12.57
CA THR A 210 9.98 -2.45 13.78
C THR A 210 10.15 -0.95 13.59
N ASP A 211 9.81 -0.19 14.64
CA ASP A 211 9.85 1.27 14.69
C ASP A 211 10.61 1.74 15.94
N PRO A 212 11.95 1.57 15.98
CA PRO A 212 12.75 1.96 17.13
C PRO A 212 12.74 3.49 17.34
N PRO A 213 13.07 3.99 18.56
CA PRO A 213 13.19 5.42 18.83
C PRO A 213 14.14 6.12 17.85
N TYR A 214 13.75 7.32 17.36
CA TYR A 214 14.53 8.03 16.33
C TYR A 214 15.66 8.91 16.86
N GLY A 215 15.76 9.09 18.19
CA GLY A 215 16.76 9.96 18.81
C GLY A 215 16.54 11.45 18.51
N VAL A 216 15.33 11.82 18.09
CA VAL A 216 14.95 13.22 17.83
C VAL A 216 14.09 13.71 19.01
N SER A 217 14.53 14.82 19.64
CA SER A 217 13.73 15.47 20.68
C SER A 217 12.48 16.06 20.05
N TYR A 218 11.34 15.42 20.24
CA TYR A 218 10.05 15.91 19.78
C TYR A 218 9.41 16.77 20.87
N GLU A 219 9.73 18.07 20.90
CA GLU A 219 9.05 19.05 21.74
C GLU A 219 7.84 19.65 21.00
N PRO A 220 6.59 19.23 21.30
CA PRO A 220 5.42 19.93 20.78
C PRO A 220 5.28 21.27 21.51
N ARG A 221 5.17 22.37 20.77
CA ARG A 221 4.90 23.73 21.32
C ARG A 221 3.65 23.81 22.21
N SER A 222 2.81 22.80 22.23
CA SER A 222 1.56 22.77 23.02
C SER A 222 1.72 22.22 24.43
N GLY A 223 2.90 21.76 24.87
CA GLY A 223 3.14 21.23 26.21
C GLY A 223 2.31 19.96 26.57
N ARG A 224 1.58 19.38 25.61
CA ARG A 224 0.62 18.30 25.88
C ARG A 224 1.16 16.88 25.68
N HIS A 225 2.31 16.73 25.05
CA HIS A 225 2.92 15.41 24.86
C HIS A 225 4.27 15.36 25.58
N LYS A 226 4.45 14.37 26.43
CA LYS A 226 5.73 14.04 27.02
C LYS A 226 6.64 13.44 25.93
N SER A 227 7.93 13.68 26.00
CA SER A 227 8.91 12.99 25.19
C SER A 227 8.78 11.48 25.34
N ILE A 228 9.03 10.75 24.26
CA ILE A 228 9.04 9.27 24.31
C ILE A 228 10.33 8.85 25.00
N GLU A 229 10.26 7.95 25.96
CA GLU A 229 11.44 7.42 26.61
C GLU A 229 12.38 6.77 25.55
N GLY A 230 13.52 7.36 25.35
CA GLY A 230 14.51 6.94 24.36
C GLY A 230 14.77 7.92 23.22
N ASP A 231 13.81 8.80 22.85
CA ASP A 231 14.03 9.80 21.79
C ASP A 231 14.97 10.93 22.26
N GLU A 232 15.12 11.11 23.56
CA GLU A 232 16.04 12.05 24.20
C GLU A 232 17.47 11.50 24.35
N LYS A 233 17.69 10.22 23.99
CA LYS A 233 19.00 9.60 24.11
C LYS A 233 19.97 10.24 23.15
N ARG A 234 21.23 10.33 23.58
CA ARG A 234 22.32 10.78 22.72
C ARG A 234 22.44 9.87 21.50
N LEU A 235 22.91 10.40 20.38
CA LEU A 235 22.99 9.64 19.11
C LEU A 235 23.89 8.40 19.22
N ASP A 236 24.91 8.41 20.07
CA ASP A 236 25.74 7.24 20.37
C ASP A 236 24.94 6.14 21.12
N GLU A 237 24.11 6.52 22.09
CA GLU A 237 23.23 5.58 22.80
C GLU A 237 22.16 5.01 21.89
N LEU A 238 21.61 5.84 21.00
CA LEU A 238 20.70 5.39 19.94
C LEU A 238 21.35 4.33 19.05
N GLY A 239 22.56 4.56 18.58
CA GLY A 239 23.29 3.60 17.76
C GLY A 239 23.46 2.25 18.46
N HIS A 240 23.83 2.27 19.73
CA HIS A 240 23.95 1.04 20.54
C HIS A 240 22.62 0.33 20.77
N LEU A 241 21.55 1.08 21.04
CA LEU A 241 20.20 0.49 21.19
C LEU A 241 19.77 -0.23 19.92
N VAL A 242 19.83 0.46 18.77
CA VAL A 242 19.41 -0.09 17.48
C VAL A 242 20.28 -1.27 17.09
N GLU A 243 21.60 -1.18 17.20
CA GLU A 243 22.52 -2.27 16.88
C GLU A 243 22.22 -3.54 17.70
N ARG A 244 22.08 -3.40 19.03
CA ARG A 244 21.81 -4.53 19.92
C ARG A 244 20.46 -5.17 19.63
N SER A 245 19.42 -4.38 19.47
CA SER A 245 18.08 -4.88 19.15
C SER A 245 18.05 -5.60 17.79
N LEU A 246 18.69 -5.04 16.76
CA LEU A 246 18.79 -5.68 15.45
C LEU A 246 19.55 -7.01 15.50
N LYS A 247 20.67 -7.10 16.25
CA LYS A 247 21.38 -8.38 16.46
C LYS A 247 20.50 -9.45 17.09
N ILE A 248 19.63 -9.07 18.04
CA ILE A 248 18.68 -9.98 18.65
C ILE A 248 17.60 -10.40 17.64
N MET A 249 17.02 -9.45 16.89
CA MET A 249 16.03 -9.75 15.85
C MET A 249 16.58 -10.70 14.79
N VAL A 250 17.85 -10.50 14.36
CA VAL A 250 18.52 -11.40 13.41
C VAL A 250 18.59 -12.83 13.94
N ARG A 251 18.88 -13.03 15.23
CA ARG A 251 18.93 -14.37 15.86
C ARG A 251 17.55 -15.00 15.99
N CYS A 252 16.51 -14.19 16.18
CA CYS A 252 15.13 -14.64 16.36
C CYS A 252 14.39 -14.93 15.06
N THR A 253 15.01 -14.73 13.91
CA THR A 253 14.34 -14.78 12.60
C THR A 253 14.90 -15.89 11.71
N ASP A 254 14.08 -16.33 10.74
CA ASP A 254 14.47 -17.27 9.70
C ASP A 254 15.59 -16.72 8.81
N PRO A 255 16.35 -17.59 8.11
CA PRO A 255 17.43 -17.15 7.23
C PRO A 255 16.98 -16.13 6.18
N ARG A 256 15.78 -16.29 5.62
CA ARG A 256 15.21 -15.43 4.57
C ARG A 256 14.22 -14.41 5.11
N ALA A 257 14.24 -14.10 6.40
CA ALA A 257 13.37 -13.10 6.98
C ALA A 257 13.58 -11.73 6.33
N ALA A 258 12.48 -11.03 6.05
CA ALA A 258 12.49 -9.65 5.63
C ALA A 258 12.46 -8.73 6.85
N PHE A 259 13.19 -7.62 6.80
CA PHE A 259 13.25 -6.63 7.87
C PHE A 259 12.75 -5.29 7.35
N TYR A 260 11.70 -4.76 7.97
CA TYR A 260 11.17 -3.41 7.76
C TYR A 260 11.53 -2.56 8.97
N ILE A 261 12.49 -1.67 8.81
CA ILE A 261 13.08 -0.89 9.91
C ILE A 261 12.86 0.58 9.64
N TRP A 262 11.94 1.20 10.38
CA TRP A 262 11.60 2.61 10.28
C TRP A 262 12.64 3.47 10.97
N HIS A 263 12.87 4.66 10.43
CA HIS A 263 13.84 5.61 11.00
C HIS A 263 13.56 7.05 10.57
N ALA A 264 14.13 8.03 11.25
CA ALA A 264 14.13 9.40 10.77
C ALA A 264 15.23 9.63 9.71
N THR A 265 14.95 10.47 8.72
CA THR A 265 15.92 10.79 7.67
C THR A 265 17.25 11.33 8.23
N ILE A 266 17.19 12.14 9.30
CA ILE A 266 18.36 12.75 9.93
C ILE A 266 19.24 11.75 10.69
N THR A 267 18.72 10.60 11.09
CA THR A 267 19.45 9.53 11.80
C THR A 267 19.76 8.33 10.90
N ARG A 268 19.54 8.43 9.58
CA ARG A 268 19.76 7.36 8.61
C ARG A 268 21.13 6.69 8.78
N GLU A 269 22.18 7.47 8.91
CA GLU A 269 23.56 6.96 9.00
C GLU A 269 23.75 6.03 10.19
N ILE A 270 23.18 6.38 11.36
CA ILE A 270 23.23 5.57 12.58
C ILE A 270 22.56 4.21 12.34
N TYR A 271 21.38 4.22 11.72
CA TYR A 271 20.65 3.00 11.42
C TYR A 271 21.37 2.14 10.37
N GLU A 272 21.97 2.75 9.35
CA GLU A 272 22.75 2.05 8.33
C GLU A 272 23.98 1.36 8.93
N GLN A 273 24.68 2.03 9.85
CA GLN A 273 25.80 1.42 10.59
C GLN A 273 25.32 0.27 11.47
N ALA A 274 24.20 0.43 12.19
CA ALA A 274 23.62 -0.62 13.03
C ALA A 274 23.15 -1.83 12.22
N LEU A 275 22.56 -1.61 11.01
CA LEU A 275 22.20 -2.68 10.09
C LEU A 275 23.44 -3.52 9.73
N LYS A 276 24.50 -2.86 9.25
CA LYS A 276 25.77 -3.54 8.87
C LYS A 276 26.36 -4.31 10.04
N ALA A 277 26.40 -3.70 11.23
CA ALA A 277 26.92 -4.35 12.44
C ALA A 277 26.09 -5.55 12.90
N ALA A 278 24.81 -5.60 12.52
CA ALA A 278 23.92 -6.74 12.79
C ALA A 278 23.96 -7.84 11.71
N GLY A 279 24.74 -7.69 10.63
CA GLY A 279 24.81 -8.62 9.52
C GLY A 279 23.58 -8.53 8.61
N LEU A 280 23.07 -7.32 8.41
CA LEU A 280 21.98 -7.00 7.50
C LEU A 280 22.48 -6.07 6.39
N HIS A 281 21.91 -6.21 5.20
CA HIS A 281 22.10 -5.26 4.11
C HIS A 281 20.77 -4.64 3.68
N GLU A 282 20.81 -3.39 3.26
CA GLU A 282 19.69 -2.73 2.60
C GLU A 282 19.41 -3.46 1.27
N HIS A 283 18.24 -4.08 1.14
CA HIS A 283 17.78 -4.70 -0.08
C HIS A 283 17.02 -3.70 -0.94
N ASN A 284 16.19 -2.85 -0.29
CA ASN A 284 15.49 -1.74 -0.92
C ASN A 284 15.20 -0.66 0.13
N TYR A 285 14.78 0.52 -0.32
CA TYR A 285 14.43 1.65 0.51
C TYR A 285 12.99 2.05 0.25
N LEU A 286 12.15 1.99 1.29
CA LEU A 286 10.75 2.32 1.21
C LEU A 286 10.50 3.72 1.77
N VAL A 287 9.46 4.35 1.28
CA VAL A 287 9.04 5.67 1.75
C VAL A 287 7.54 5.69 1.95
N TRP A 288 7.11 6.00 3.17
CA TRP A 288 5.72 6.30 3.44
C TRP A 288 5.48 7.81 3.24
N SER A 289 4.70 8.16 2.21
CA SER A 289 4.24 9.53 1.99
C SER A 289 3.07 9.84 2.93
N LYS A 290 3.24 10.88 3.76
CA LYS A 290 2.22 11.30 4.72
C LYS A 290 1.25 12.29 4.08
N PRO A 291 -0.06 12.15 4.31
CA PRO A 291 -0.99 13.20 3.95
C PRO A 291 -0.74 14.43 4.84
N GLY A 292 -0.37 15.54 4.24
CA GLY A 292 -0.08 16.79 4.93
C GLY A 292 1.39 16.97 5.32
N LEU A 293 1.73 18.19 5.72
CA LEU A 293 3.09 18.57 6.09
C LEU A 293 3.36 18.21 7.55
N GLY A 294 4.43 17.45 7.80
CA GLY A 294 4.91 17.17 9.15
C GLY A 294 5.34 18.45 9.89
N PRO A 295 5.46 18.39 11.23
CA PRO A 295 6.06 19.48 11.99
C PRO A 295 7.54 19.65 11.58
N GLY A 296 7.95 20.87 11.31
CA GLY A 296 9.34 21.22 10.95
C GLY A 296 9.49 22.71 10.74
N TYR A 297 10.70 23.23 11.01
CA TYR A 297 11.05 24.65 10.92
C TYR A 297 11.97 24.96 9.74
N GLY A 298 12.21 23.98 8.84
CA GLY A 298 13.01 24.20 7.63
C GLY A 298 12.20 24.84 6.49
N ASP A 299 12.89 25.30 5.45
CA ASP A 299 12.28 25.83 4.22
C ASP A 299 11.40 24.77 3.51
N TYR A 300 11.71 23.49 3.76
CA TYR A 300 10.94 22.34 3.30
C TYR A 300 10.48 21.49 4.48
N ARG A 301 9.18 21.21 4.55
CA ARG A 301 8.62 20.35 5.59
C ARG A 301 8.63 18.88 5.17
N TRP A 302 8.93 18.01 6.12
CA TRP A 302 8.94 16.57 5.90
C TRP A 302 7.52 16.05 5.67
N ALA A 303 7.28 15.47 4.48
CA ALA A 303 6.00 14.87 4.12
C ALA A 303 6.10 13.34 3.99
N TYR A 304 7.17 12.74 4.51
CA TYR A 304 7.40 11.30 4.40
C TYR A 304 8.16 10.75 5.61
N GLU A 305 8.07 9.43 5.77
CA GLU A 305 8.96 8.64 6.65
C GLU A 305 9.63 7.52 5.87
N PRO A 306 10.94 7.33 6.05
CA PRO A 306 11.69 6.29 5.36
C PRO A 306 11.74 4.99 6.16
N CYS A 307 11.88 3.87 5.43
CA CYS A 307 12.03 2.54 5.98
C CYS A 307 13.08 1.73 5.20
N PHE A 308 14.02 1.13 5.89
CA PHE A 308 14.87 0.12 5.28
C PHE A 308 14.09 -1.17 5.09
N TYR A 309 14.05 -1.66 3.86
CA TYR A 309 13.70 -3.04 3.56
C TYR A 309 15.00 -3.82 3.42
N ALA A 310 15.32 -4.60 4.44
CA ALA A 310 16.62 -5.23 4.58
C ALA A 310 16.52 -6.75 4.67
N ALA A 311 17.63 -7.42 4.44
CA ALA A 311 17.78 -8.86 4.55
C ALA A 311 19.11 -9.22 5.22
N LYS A 312 19.24 -10.45 5.70
CA LYS A 312 20.50 -10.98 6.22
C LYS A 312 21.54 -11.05 5.12
N ASP A 313 22.80 -10.80 5.46
CA ASP A 313 23.90 -10.83 4.50
C ASP A 313 23.95 -12.16 3.73
N GLY A 314 24.09 -12.04 2.42
CA GLY A 314 24.10 -13.19 1.52
C GLY A 314 22.72 -13.85 1.28
N GLN A 315 21.63 -13.32 1.84
CA GLN A 315 20.28 -13.86 1.65
C GLN A 315 19.40 -12.90 0.84
N GLN A 316 18.40 -13.45 0.17
CA GLN A 316 17.30 -12.70 -0.41
C GLN A 316 16.11 -12.77 0.55
N PRO A 317 15.43 -11.67 0.84
CA PRO A 317 14.26 -11.68 1.71
C PRO A 317 13.12 -12.49 1.09
N ALA A 318 12.31 -13.15 1.93
CA ALA A 318 11.08 -13.74 1.48
C ALA A 318 10.12 -12.64 1.04
N PHE A 319 9.63 -12.74 -0.20
CA PHE A 319 8.66 -11.82 -0.77
C PHE A 319 7.57 -12.63 -1.48
N HIS A 320 6.34 -12.42 -1.06
CA HIS A 320 5.14 -13.13 -1.53
C HIS A 320 4.20 -12.24 -2.35
N GLY A 321 4.50 -10.92 -2.38
CA GLY A 321 3.81 -9.96 -3.23
C GLY A 321 4.07 -10.20 -4.72
N ASP A 322 3.38 -9.47 -5.57
CA ASP A 322 3.58 -9.55 -7.02
C ASP A 322 4.96 -9.01 -7.39
N ARG A 323 5.77 -9.85 -8.06
CA ARG A 323 7.12 -9.49 -8.55
C ARG A 323 7.12 -8.84 -9.93
N ALA A 324 5.98 -8.76 -10.59
CA ALA A 324 5.82 -8.05 -11.87
C ALA A 324 5.92 -6.53 -11.72
N GLU A 325 6.46 -6.06 -10.61
CA GLU A 325 6.54 -4.66 -10.24
C GLU A 325 7.72 -3.96 -10.89
N PRO A 326 7.48 -3.03 -11.83
CA PRO A 326 8.54 -2.15 -12.29
C PRO A 326 8.89 -1.16 -11.17
N ASN A 327 10.18 -0.84 -11.03
CA ASN A 327 10.67 0.30 -10.26
C ASN A 327 10.23 1.65 -10.88
N VAL A 328 9.06 1.69 -11.52
CA VAL A 328 8.66 2.82 -12.35
C VAL A 328 7.23 3.22 -12.04
N TRP A 329 7.03 4.50 -11.89
CA TRP A 329 5.89 5.20 -11.37
C TRP A 329 5.19 5.98 -12.48
N THR A 330 3.87 5.90 -12.55
CA THR A 330 3.09 6.88 -13.29
C THR A 330 2.77 8.03 -12.36
N VAL A 331 3.42 9.16 -12.57
CA VAL A 331 3.09 10.41 -11.88
C VAL A 331 2.12 11.18 -12.74
N SER A 332 0.84 11.22 -12.37
CA SER A 332 -0.08 12.21 -12.93
C SER A 332 0.18 13.53 -12.20
N VAL A 333 0.99 14.38 -12.79
CA VAL A 333 1.23 15.73 -12.27
C VAL A 333 0.07 16.61 -12.76
N GLY A 334 -0.91 16.85 -11.90
CA GLY A 334 -1.98 17.81 -12.15
C GLY A 334 -1.40 19.23 -12.33
N ALA A 335 -2.04 20.02 -13.17
CA ALA A 335 -1.61 21.30 -13.70
C ALA A 335 -0.87 22.25 -12.73
N ALA A 336 0.10 22.97 -13.30
CA ALA A 336 0.77 24.16 -12.79
C ALA A 336 1.62 24.01 -11.51
N GLY A 337 2.90 23.78 -11.67
CA GLY A 337 3.90 23.98 -10.61
C GLY A 337 4.73 22.78 -10.18
N ALA A 338 4.67 21.67 -10.90
CA ALA A 338 5.51 20.51 -10.61
C ALA A 338 7.01 20.81 -10.86
N ARG A 339 7.84 20.47 -9.90
CA ARG A 339 9.29 20.57 -9.99
C ARG A 339 9.92 19.23 -9.67
N ALA A 340 10.84 18.79 -10.51
CA ALA A 340 11.66 17.62 -10.27
C ALA A 340 13.08 18.05 -9.88
N VAL A 341 13.62 17.50 -8.80
CA VAL A 341 15.00 17.74 -8.35
C VAL A 341 15.70 16.39 -8.24
N ALA A 342 16.83 16.25 -8.94
CA ALA A 342 17.66 15.06 -8.84
C ALA A 342 18.49 15.08 -7.56
N LEU A 343 18.35 14.05 -6.71
CA LEU A 343 19.09 13.87 -5.47
C LEU A 343 19.85 12.54 -5.52
N GLY A 344 21.15 12.59 -5.86
CA GLY A 344 21.97 11.37 -5.92
C GLY A 344 21.41 10.31 -6.88
N PRO A 345 21.16 9.08 -6.42
CA PRO A 345 20.60 8.02 -7.25
C PRO A 345 19.08 8.15 -7.51
N GLY A 346 18.44 9.23 -7.03
CA GLY A 346 17.00 9.43 -7.14
C GLY A 346 16.59 10.78 -7.72
N VAL A 347 15.35 10.88 -8.16
CA VAL A 347 14.71 12.13 -8.60
C VAL A 347 13.52 12.40 -7.69
N LEU A 348 13.50 13.57 -7.07
CA LEU A 348 12.35 14.04 -6.29
C LEU A 348 11.43 14.84 -7.20
N VAL A 349 10.18 14.46 -7.31
CA VAL A 349 9.16 15.19 -8.07
C VAL A 349 8.12 15.72 -7.10
N THR A 350 7.80 17.02 -7.19
CA THR A 350 6.71 17.61 -6.41
C THR A 350 5.59 18.05 -7.33
N ASP A 351 4.35 17.73 -7.01
CA ASP A 351 3.20 18.35 -7.64
C ASP A 351 2.87 19.71 -7.00
N GLY A 352 2.16 20.57 -7.72
CA GLY A 352 1.77 21.89 -7.21
C GLY A 352 0.81 21.84 -6.00
N GLY A 353 0.33 20.68 -5.59
CA GLY A 353 -0.50 20.41 -4.42
C GLY A 353 0.27 19.92 -3.20
N GLY A 354 1.61 19.90 -3.26
CA GLY A 354 2.47 19.49 -2.14
C GLY A 354 2.75 17.99 -2.06
N ARG A 355 2.40 17.19 -3.06
CA ARG A 355 2.79 15.78 -3.12
C ARG A 355 4.23 15.65 -3.57
N ILE A 356 5.01 14.85 -2.84
CA ILE A 356 6.41 14.59 -3.12
C ILE A 356 6.56 13.15 -3.57
N LEU A 357 7.19 12.94 -4.72
CA LEU A 357 7.50 11.64 -5.26
C LEU A 357 9.01 11.46 -5.38
N LEU A 358 9.54 10.39 -4.82
CA LEU A 358 10.94 10.02 -4.98
C LEU A 358 11.06 8.92 -6.03
N ILE A 359 11.69 9.21 -7.16
CA ILE A 359 11.98 8.24 -8.22
C ILE A 359 13.42 7.78 -8.05
N GLN A 360 13.62 6.50 -7.77
CA GLN A 360 14.96 5.92 -7.65
C GLN A 360 15.34 5.22 -8.96
N ALA A 361 16.41 5.66 -9.60
CA ALA A 361 16.92 5.04 -10.82
C ALA A 361 18.04 4.04 -10.51
N LYS A 362 17.98 2.83 -11.04
CA LYS A 362 19.01 1.79 -10.88
C LYS A 362 20.40 2.20 -11.41
N ARG A 363 20.47 3.19 -12.32
CA ARG A 363 21.71 3.78 -12.83
C ARG A 363 21.49 5.25 -13.11
N PRO A 364 22.04 6.18 -12.31
CA PRO A 364 21.97 7.59 -12.62
C PRO A 364 22.82 7.87 -13.87
N THR A 365 22.18 8.32 -14.95
CA THR A 365 22.94 8.86 -16.07
C THR A 365 23.47 10.24 -15.67
N LYS A 366 24.74 10.49 -15.88
CA LYS A 366 25.45 11.75 -15.55
C LYS A 366 24.83 13.04 -16.11
N ARG A 367 23.74 12.95 -16.88
CA ARG A 367 23.10 14.08 -17.59
C ARG A 367 21.77 14.57 -17.00
N MET A 368 21.14 13.89 -16.05
CA MET A 368 19.87 14.36 -15.48
C MET A 368 20.12 15.31 -14.30
N ARG A 369 20.19 16.62 -14.57
CA ARG A 369 20.33 17.65 -13.52
C ARG A 369 18.98 18.23 -13.06
N SER A 370 17.97 18.22 -13.91
CA SER A 370 16.60 18.61 -13.58
C SER A 370 15.66 18.23 -14.73
N ILE A 371 14.41 17.91 -14.42
CA ILE A 371 13.31 17.77 -15.37
C ILE A 371 12.35 18.93 -15.09
N ARG A 372 12.06 19.74 -16.09
CA ARG A 372 11.02 20.78 -16.02
C ARG A 372 9.84 20.29 -16.84
N LEU A 373 8.70 20.07 -16.16
CA LEU A 373 7.44 19.77 -16.84
C LEU A 373 6.71 21.08 -17.13
N LEU A 374 6.21 21.24 -18.34
CA LEU A 374 5.35 22.36 -18.70
C LEU A 374 3.90 22.04 -18.27
N PRO A 375 3.07 23.07 -18.04
CA PRO A 375 1.64 22.87 -17.72
C PRO A 375 0.98 21.98 -18.78
N GLY A 376 0.41 20.85 -18.35
CA GLY A 376 -0.25 19.88 -19.22
C GLY A 376 0.63 18.70 -19.69
N GLU A 377 1.94 18.70 -19.44
CA GLU A 377 2.78 17.55 -19.72
C GLU A 377 2.61 16.43 -18.69
N ARG A 378 2.51 15.20 -19.15
CA ARG A 378 2.50 13.99 -18.34
C ARG A 378 3.85 13.31 -18.43
N LEU A 379 4.45 12.98 -17.30
CA LEU A 379 5.56 12.05 -17.28
C LEU A 379 4.97 10.63 -17.36
N SER A 380 4.89 10.06 -18.56
CA SER A 380 4.60 8.65 -18.75
C SER A 380 5.93 7.92 -18.90
N ILE A 381 6.21 7.01 -17.98
CA ILE A 381 7.32 6.07 -18.12
C ILE A 381 6.68 4.76 -18.54
N GLU A 382 6.80 4.42 -19.82
CA GLU A 382 6.28 3.17 -20.36
C GLU A 382 7.17 2.04 -19.89
N ASP A 383 6.58 1.06 -19.23
CA ASP A 383 6.72 -0.40 -19.33
C ASP A 383 6.32 -1.09 -18.02
N GLY A 384 5.27 -1.91 -18.09
CA GLY A 384 4.95 -2.92 -17.09
C GLY A 384 3.60 -2.74 -16.41
N ALA A 385 3.03 -3.87 -16.00
CA ALA A 385 1.79 -3.95 -15.22
C ALA A 385 1.86 -3.15 -13.90
N PRO A 386 0.74 -2.70 -13.32
CA PRO A 386 0.73 -1.95 -12.08
C PRO A 386 1.24 -2.83 -10.92
N GLY A 387 2.46 -2.58 -10.54
CA GLY A 387 3.12 -3.22 -9.42
C GLY A 387 3.13 -2.34 -8.18
N GLN A 388 3.45 -2.92 -7.00
CA GLN A 388 3.54 -2.17 -5.74
C GLN A 388 4.76 -1.26 -5.77
N THR A 389 4.62 -0.08 -5.27
CA THR A 389 5.61 0.96 -5.34
C THR A 389 6.46 1.01 -4.07
N THR A 390 7.68 1.53 -4.12
CA THR A 390 8.49 1.79 -2.93
C THR A 390 7.98 2.98 -2.10
N VAL A 391 7.04 3.76 -2.64
CA VAL A 391 6.30 4.81 -1.91
C VAL A 391 4.90 4.31 -1.62
N TRP A 392 4.55 4.23 -0.38
CA TRP A 392 3.23 3.82 0.06
C TRP A 392 2.41 5.06 0.42
N GLU A 393 1.38 5.33 -0.38
CA GLU A 393 0.39 6.37 -0.07
C GLU A 393 -0.72 5.72 0.76
N ILE A 394 -0.68 5.93 2.07
CA ILE A 394 -1.67 5.42 3.01
C ILE A 394 -2.16 6.61 3.82
N ALA A 395 -3.48 6.76 3.92
CA ALA A 395 -4.09 7.79 4.73
C ALA A 395 -3.67 7.62 6.20
N ARG A 396 -3.45 8.74 6.88
CA ARG A 396 -3.18 8.72 8.32
C ARG A 396 -4.49 8.43 9.05
N GLU A 397 -4.46 7.54 10.04
CA GLU A 397 -5.57 7.36 10.97
C GLU A 397 -5.91 8.71 11.63
N THR A 398 -7.18 9.09 11.60
CA THR A 398 -7.63 10.44 12.02
C THR A 398 -7.58 10.65 13.53
N ARG A 399 -7.43 9.58 14.32
CA ARG A 399 -7.37 9.57 15.79
C ARG A 399 -6.09 8.96 16.33
N THR A 400 -4.94 9.43 15.87
CA THR A 400 -3.66 8.94 16.38
C THR A 400 -3.25 9.65 17.66
N ALA A 401 -2.99 8.89 18.70
CA ALA A 401 -2.56 9.35 20.01
C ALA A 401 -1.10 9.79 20.05
N HIS A 402 -0.30 9.20 19.18
CA HIS A 402 1.14 9.37 19.18
C HIS A 402 1.56 10.06 17.89
N PRO A 403 2.41 11.10 17.94
CA PRO A 403 2.83 11.83 16.77
C PRO A 403 3.57 10.97 15.74
N THR A 404 4.08 9.80 16.15
CA THR A 404 4.81 8.85 15.30
C THR A 404 4.07 7.53 15.06
N GLN A 405 2.80 7.39 15.51
CA GLN A 405 2.04 6.16 15.30
C GLN A 405 1.85 5.89 13.80
N LYS A 406 2.24 4.69 13.38
CA LYS A 406 2.05 4.21 12.01
C LYS A 406 0.62 3.71 11.80
N PRO A 407 0.00 3.91 10.63
CA PRO A 407 -1.25 3.28 10.27
C PRO A 407 -1.13 1.74 10.28
N VAL A 408 -2.18 1.05 10.73
CA VAL A 408 -2.24 -0.43 10.70
C VAL A 408 -2.05 -0.96 9.27
N GLU A 409 -2.60 -0.27 8.28
CA GLU A 409 -2.47 -0.60 6.87
C GLU A 409 -1.01 -0.67 6.38
N LEU A 410 -0.18 0.22 6.88
CA LEU A 410 1.23 0.26 6.50
C LEU A 410 1.95 -1.03 6.95
N ALA A 411 1.67 -1.48 8.17
CA ALA A 411 2.18 -2.74 8.70
C ALA A 411 1.54 -3.94 8.01
N LEU A 412 0.22 -3.90 7.77
CA LEU A 412 -0.53 -4.94 7.08
C LEU A 412 0.06 -5.26 5.71
N ARG A 413 0.32 -4.22 4.90
CA ARG A 413 0.93 -4.35 3.58
C ARG A 413 2.30 -5.05 3.63
N ALA A 414 3.16 -4.66 4.56
CA ALA A 414 4.46 -5.30 4.74
C ALA A 414 4.32 -6.77 5.15
N ILE A 415 3.40 -7.04 6.09
CA ILE A 415 3.13 -8.39 6.60
C ILE A 415 2.65 -9.31 5.49
N GLU A 416 1.71 -8.87 4.66
CA GLU A 416 1.21 -9.65 3.53
C GLU A 416 2.30 -9.91 2.48
N ASN A 417 3.15 -8.93 2.22
CA ASN A 417 4.24 -9.05 1.26
C ASN A 417 5.34 -10.01 1.71
N SER A 418 5.60 -10.15 3.01
CA SER A 418 6.80 -10.84 3.49
C SER A 418 6.54 -11.96 4.49
N SER A 419 5.28 -12.37 4.65
CA SER A 419 4.90 -13.52 5.48
C SER A 419 3.69 -14.25 4.91
N ARG A 420 3.47 -15.49 5.39
CA ARG A 420 2.29 -16.29 5.08
C ARG A 420 1.36 -16.38 6.29
N PRO A 421 0.06 -16.68 6.11
CA PRO A 421 -0.85 -16.95 7.21
C PRO A 421 -0.26 -17.96 8.22
N GLY A 422 -0.41 -17.65 9.51
CA GLY A 422 0.13 -18.47 10.61
C GLY A 422 1.62 -18.25 10.94
N GLU A 423 2.39 -17.54 10.11
CA GLU A 423 3.79 -17.23 10.41
C GLU A 423 3.94 -16.13 11.46
N ILE A 424 5.12 -16.03 12.07
CA ILE A 424 5.39 -15.04 13.11
C ILE A 424 5.96 -13.75 12.51
N VAL A 425 5.38 -12.64 12.91
CA VAL A 425 5.88 -11.28 12.72
C VAL A 425 6.47 -10.81 14.04
N LEU A 426 7.75 -10.41 14.04
CA LEU A 426 8.46 -9.94 15.23
C LEU A 426 8.51 -8.40 15.25
N ASP A 427 8.15 -7.82 16.41
CA ASP A 427 8.29 -6.40 16.68
C ASP A 427 8.74 -6.17 18.13
N LEU A 428 9.98 -5.72 18.32
CA LEU A 428 10.53 -5.47 19.65
C LEU A 428 10.31 -4.02 20.16
N PHE A 429 9.57 -3.19 19.38
CA PHE A 429 9.18 -1.82 19.73
C PHE A 429 7.70 -1.61 19.42
N LEU A 430 6.84 -2.45 20.03
CA LEU A 430 5.43 -2.62 19.63
C LEU A 430 4.57 -1.36 19.82
N GLY A 431 4.88 -0.53 20.82
CA GLY A 431 4.11 0.66 21.16
C GLY A 431 2.62 0.35 21.39
N SER A 432 1.74 1.07 20.71
CA SER A 432 0.28 0.92 20.81
C SER A 432 -0.30 -0.34 20.15
N GLY A 433 0.55 -1.24 19.64
CA GLY A 433 0.10 -2.51 19.06
C GLY A 433 -0.28 -2.46 17.59
N THR A 434 0.21 -1.49 16.82
CA THR A 434 -0.05 -1.41 15.35
C THR A 434 0.28 -2.71 14.63
N THR A 435 1.46 -3.29 14.91
CA THR A 435 1.90 -4.57 14.33
C THR A 435 1.03 -5.74 14.79
N LEU A 436 0.58 -5.73 16.04
CA LEU A 436 -0.33 -6.74 16.59
C LEU A 436 -1.67 -6.72 15.83
N MET A 437 -2.27 -5.53 15.66
CA MET A 437 -3.53 -5.37 14.95
C MET A 437 -3.42 -5.75 13.47
N ALA A 438 -2.31 -5.40 12.83
CA ALA A 438 -2.05 -5.79 11.44
C ALA A 438 -1.87 -7.30 11.28
N ALA A 439 -1.16 -7.96 12.21
CA ALA A 439 -0.97 -9.40 12.20
C ALA A 439 -2.28 -10.16 12.45
N GLU A 440 -3.13 -9.70 13.39
CA GLU A 440 -4.47 -10.24 13.63
C GLU A 440 -5.31 -10.20 12.34
N ARG A 441 -5.41 -9.03 11.69
CA ARG A 441 -6.16 -8.85 10.44
C ARG A 441 -5.64 -9.73 9.31
N ALA A 442 -4.32 -9.95 9.27
CA ALA A 442 -3.66 -10.74 8.26
C ALA A 442 -3.70 -12.26 8.52
N GLY A 443 -4.18 -12.71 9.68
CA GLY A 443 -4.10 -14.11 10.09
C GLY A 443 -2.65 -14.59 10.35
N ARG A 444 -1.78 -13.70 10.81
CA ARG A 444 -0.40 -13.96 11.23
C ARG A 444 -0.31 -13.91 12.75
N ARG A 445 0.82 -14.33 13.31
CA ARG A 445 1.08 -14.27 14.74
C ARG A 445 2.05 -13.13 15.03
N CYS A 446 1.67 -12.15 15.83
CA CYS A 446 2.57 -11.12 16.30
C CYS A 446 3.26 -11.57 17.58
N PHE A 447 4.59 -11.56 17.61
CA PHE A 447 5.38 -11.69 18.84
C PHE A 447 6.00 -10.31 19.09
N GLY A 448 5.37 -9.57 20.01
CA GLY A 448 5.65 -8.16 20.26
C GLY A 448 6.28 -7.92 21.62
N MET A 449 7.08 -6.87 21.72
CA MET A 449 7.69 -6.41 22.96
C MET A 449 7.62 -4.90 23.07
N ASP A 450 7.42 -4.40 24.27
CA ASP A 450 7.65 -3.00 24.58
C ASP A 450 8.26 -2.87 26.00
N VAL A 451 9.07 -1.85 26.19
CA VAL A 451 9.73 -1.60 27.47
C VAL A 451 8.83 -0.94 28.50
N ASP A 452 7.84 -0.19 28.03
CA ASP A 452 6.91 0.54 28.89
C ASP A 452 5.65 -0.29 29.18
N PRO A 453 5.38 -0.62 30.49
CA PRO A 453 4.18 -1.33 30.88
C PRO A 453 2.86 -0.66 30.41
N LYS A 454 2.85 0.66 30.27
CA LYS A 454 1.65 1.39 29.82
C LYS A 454 1.33 1.09 28.36
N TRP A 455 2.34 1.07 27.49
CA TRP A 455 2.13 0.71 26.08
C TRP A 455 1.70 -0.74 25.93
N CYS A 456 2.27 -1.65 26.74
CA CYS A 456 1.82 -3.03 26.77
C CYS A 456 0.34 -3.14 27.18
N ALA A 457 -0.09 -2.40 28.23
CA ALA A 457 -1.48 -2.39 28.65
C ALA A 457 -2.42 -1.82 27.57
N VAL A 458 -2.01 -0.75 26.90
CA VAL A 458 -2.76 -0.18 25.78
C VAL A 458 -2.88 -1.17 24.62
N ALA A 459 -1.79 -1.84 24.23
CA ALA A 459 -1.81 -2.85 23.16
C ALA A 459 -2.73 -4.03 23.49
N ILE A 460 -2.73 -4.49 24.76
CA ILE A 460 -3.65 -5.53 25.25
C ILE A 460 -5.10 -5.05 25.13
N ALA A 461 -5.42 -3.89 25.69
CA ALA A 461 -6.78 -3.35 25.68
C ALA A 461 -7.30 -3.12 24.24
N ARG A 462 -6.43 -2.66 23.35
CA ARG A 462 -6.76 -2.49 21.92
C ARG A 462 -7.11 -3.83 21.25
N TRP A 463 -6.32 -4.85 21.49
CA TRP A 463 -6.58 -6.18 20.94
C TRP A 463 -7.84 -6.82 21.52
N GLU A 464 -8.07 -6.71 22.86
CA GLU A 464 -9.28 -7.20 23.52
C GLU A 464 -10.53 -6.51 23.00
N ALA A 465 -10.48 -5.18 22.82
CA ALA A 465 -11.59 -4.42 22.23
C ALA A 465 -11.91 -4.83 20.80
N ALA A 466 -10.89 -5.11 19.98
CA ALA A 466 -11.07 -5.47 18.59
C ALA A 466 -11.53 -6.92 18.37
N THR A 467 -11.14 -7.84 19.27
CA THR A 467 -11.39 -9.28 19.09
C THR A 467 -12.50 -9.82 20.00
N GLY A 468 -12.84 -9.11 21.08
CA GLY A 468 -13.74 -9.60 22.13
C GLY A 468 -13.14 -10.73 22.97
N GLN A 469 -11.85 -11.04 22.80
CA GLN A 469 -11.14 -12.05 23.59
C GLN A 469 -10.40 -11.39 24.75
N SER A 470 -9.99 -12.17 25.76
CA SER A 470 -9.18 -11.68 26.88
C SER A 470 -7.75 -12.17 26.78
N ALA A 471 -6.80 -11.28 27.07
CA ALA A 471 -5.39 -11.63 27.19
C ALA A 471 -5.14 -12.50 28.45
N VAL A 472 -4.24 -13.45 28.34
CA VAL A 472 -3.90 -14.38 29.42
C VAL A 472 -2.44 -14.20 29.80
N LEU A 473 -2.17 -13.95 31.09
CA LEU A 473 -0.81 -13.92 31.62
C LEU A 473 -0.21 -15.33 31.55
N GLU A 474 0.84 -15.51 30.73
CA GLU A 474 1.53 -16.79 30.57
C GLU A 474 2.71 -16.94 31.53
N GLN A 475 3.39 -15.86 31.84
CA GLN A 475 4.60 -15.90 32.65
C GLN A 475 4.75 -14.67 33.54
N GLU A 476 4.97 -14.91 34.85
CA GLU A 476 5.38 -13.92 35.81
C GLU A 476 6.87 -13.58 35.69
N PRO A 477 7.28 -12.35 36.06
CA PRO A 477 8.69 -11.99 36.09
C PRO A 477 9.48 -12.97 36.95
N GLY A 478 10.52 -13.57 36.40
CA GLY A 478 11.45 -14.38 37.16
C GLY A 478 12.08 -13.57 38.33
N PRO A 479 12.54 -14.21 39.42
CA PRO A 479 13.15 -13.51 40.54
C PRO A 479 14.27 -12.62 40.03
N ALA A 480 14.25 -11.32 40.40
CA ALA A 480 15.24 -10.34 40.01
C ALA A 480 16.64 -10.90 40.28
N ARG A 481 17.44 -11.10 39.26
CA ARG A 481 18.86 -11.45 39.42
C ARG A 481 19.50 -10.30 40.19
N SER A 482 19.68 -10.48 41.50
CA SER A 482 20.43 -9.54 42.33
C SER A 482 21.79 -9.34 41.67
N ALA A 483 22.10 -8.11 41.28
CA ALA A 483 23.44 -7.72 40.85
C ALA A 483 24.39 -8.14 41.96
N ARG A 484 25.17 -9.21 41.76
CA ARG A 484 26.26 -9.56 42.68
C ARG A 484 27.22 -8.39 42.64
N ARG A 485 27.14 -7.52 43.65
CA ARG A 485 28.18 -6.58 44.02
C ARG A 485 29.45 -7.43 44.25
N GLY A 486 30.35 -7.38 43.26
CA GLY A 486 31.69 -7.92 43.42
C GLY A 486 32.37 -7.21 44.56
N GLY A 487 32.40 -7.87 45.71
CA GLY A 487 33.22 -7.45 46.84
C GLY A 487 34.69 -7.62 46.41
N ARG A 488 35.38 -6.51 46.26
CA ARG A 488 36.86 -6.51 46.30
C ARG A 488 37.29 -6.87 47.73
N ARG A 489 38.05 -7.89 47.84
CA ARG A 489 39.10 -8.04 48.86
C ARG A 489 40.46 -7.94 48.16
#